data_12b88e9d426f1f84171b9045641550b3
#
_entry.id   12b88e9d426f1f84171b9045641550b3
#
_cell.length_a   1.000
_cell.length_b   1.000
_cell.length_c   1.000
_cell.angle_alpha   90.00
_cell.angle_beta   90.00
_cell.angle_gamma   90.00
#
_symmetry.space_group_name_H-M   'P 1'
#
loop_
_entity.id
_entity.type
_entity.pdbx_description
1 polymer ?
#
loop_
_entity_poly.entity_id
_entity_poly.type
_entity_poly.pdbx_seq_one_letter_code
_entity_poly.pdbx_strand_id
1 'polypeptide(L)'
;SFGLKNFTYAESLSNAVRRNRTERVFTANEAPASVSIFLHHEMAQTPVYPSKLFFYCEQAARSGGATPLCRSDILLQELAKQAPEFVAACEEKGVRYSNVMPDIDDPESGQGRSWRSTLSTDNKTAAEDKLRKLGYEWKWLEQDSLRVTTAVLPAIKETENGRQVFFNQLIAAFRGWKDARNAAEKSIRFGDDSAISEEAMAKAIQIGDELSFDVPWQTGDVVLVDNFLVMHGRRPFEGQRRVLASLIAD
;
A
#
# COMPACT_ATOMS: atom_id res chain seq x y z
N SER A 1 26.29 4.09 8.80
CA SER A 1 25.42 3.52 7.76
C SER A 1 25.39 2.02 7.95
N PHE A 2 24.21 1.42 7.94
CA PHE A 2 24.03 -0.03 8.11
C PHE A 2 24.36 -0.83 6.83
N GLY A 3 24.90 -0.19 5.79
CA GLY A 3 25.24 -0.85 4.52
C GLY A 3 24.03 -1.35 3.71
N LEU A 4 22.80 -0.99 4.11
CA LEU A 4 21.57 -1.43 3.48
C LEU A 4 21.37 -0.77 2.11
N LYS A 5 20.91 -1.55 1.13
CA LYS A 5 20.58 -1.04 -0.21
C LYS A 5 19.36 -0.13 -0.16
N ASN A 6 19.40 0.94 -0.93
CA ASN A 6 18.27 1.86 -1.06
C ASN A 6 17.20 1.27 -1.97
N PHE A 7 15.94 1.54 -1.63
CA PHE A 7 14.78 1.30 -2.49
C PHE A 7 14.03 2.61 -2.71
N THR A 8 13.52 2.84 -3.91
CA THR A 8 12.80 4.08 -4.23
C THR A 8 11.42 3.80 -4.82
N TYR A 9 10.50 4.74 -4.64
CA TYR A 9 9.17 4.65 -5.25
C TYR A 9 9.18 4.72 -6.78
N ALA A 10 10.29 5.15 -7.39
CA ALA A 10 10.46 5.18 -8.84
C ALA A 10 10.54 3.78 -9.47
N GLU A 11 10.89 2.77 -8.66
CA GLU A 11 11.01 1.38 -9.10
C GLU A 11 9.65 0.68 -9.22
N SER A 12 8.58 1.30 -8.72
CA SER A 12 7.25 0.72 -8.65
C SER A 12 6.15 1.76 -8.85
N LEU A 13 4.90 1.30 -9.00
CA LEU A 13 3.73 2.15 -9.19
C LEU A 13 3.05 2.47 -7.85
N SER A 14 3.58 3.44 -7.10
CA SER A 14 2.94 3.93 -5.88
C SER A 14 2.04 5.13 -6.19
N ASN A 15 0.78 5.06 -5.76
CA ASN A 15 -0.21 6.13 -5.95
C ASN A 15 -0.11 7.23 -4.88
N ALA A 16 0.68 7.04 -3.83
CA ALA A 16 0.79 8.00 -2.75
C ALA A 16 1.67 9.20 -3.14
N VAL A 17 1.19 10.39 -2.83
CA VAL A 17 1.97 11.64 -2.98
C VAL A 17 3.01 11.70 -1.86
N ARG A 18 4.27 11.88 -2.24
CA ARG A 18 5.41 12.02 -1.32
C ARG A 18 6.41 13.03 -1.86
N ARG A 19 7.16 13.65 -0.96
CA ARG A 19 8.22 14.61 -1.32
C ARG A 19 9.56 14.06 -0.91
N ASN A 20 10.50 14.02 -1.86
CA ASN A 20 11.88 13.66 -1.59
C ASN A 20 12.55 14.74 -0.74
N ARG A 21 13.16 14.36 0.37
CA ARG A 21 14.03 15.20 1.19
C ARG A 21 15.49 15.01 0.79
N THR A 22 15.86 13.77 0.52
CA THR A 22 17.14 13.34 -0.04
C THR A 22 16.89 12.21 -1.02
N GLU A 23 17.92 11.63 -1.59
CA GLU A 23 17.82 10.43 -2.44
C GLU A 23 17.25 9.20 -1.71
N ARG A 24 17.32 9.18 -0.37
CA ARG A 24 16.95 8.04 0.47
C ARG A 24 15.82 8.32 1.46
N VAL A 25 15.42 9.56 1.62
CA VAL A 25 14.44 9.97 2.63
C VAL A 25 13.32 10.75 1.97
N PHE A 26 12.11 10.32 2.25
CA PHE A 26 10.86 10.88 1.72
C PHE A 26 9.99 11.35 2.87
N THR A 27 9.05 12.26 2.60
CA THR A 27 7.92 12.42 3.53
C THR A 27 7.11 11.11 3.53
N ALA A 28 6.61 10.68 4.67
CA ALA A 28 5.54 9.70 4.72
C ALA A 28 4.31 10.25 3.96
N ASN A 29 3.29 9.42 3.75
CA ASN A 29 2.12 9.80 2.95
C ASN A 29 1.54 11.17 3.39
N GLU A 30 1.39 12.10 2.43
CA GLU A 30 0.89 13.47 2.62
C GLU A 30 -0.64 13.59 2.50
N ALA A 31 -1.40 12.49 2.60
CA ALA A 31 -2.86 12.54 2.65
C ALA A 31 -3.34 13.50 3.78
N PRO A 32 -4.51 14.16 3.63
CA PRO A 32 -5.04 15.10 4.62
C PRO A 32 -5.04 14.54 6.05
N ALA A 33 -4.89 15.42 7.03
CA ALA A 33 -4.77 15.04 8.45
C ALA A 33 -5.96 14.22 8.97
N SER A 34 -7.16 14.52 8.47
CA SER A 34 -8.41 13.83 8.83
C SER A 34 -8.56 12.44 8.23
N VAL A 35 -7.73 12.07 7.24
CA VAL A 35 -7.83 10.80 6.51
C VAL A 35 -7.00 9.74 7.20
N SER A 36 -7.62 8.59 7.53
CA SER A 36 -6.91 7.38 7.96
C SER A 36 -6.18 6.73 6.80
N ILE A 37 -4.97 6.24 7.04
CA ILE A 37 -4.32 5.27 6.16
C ILE A 37 -4.46 3.92 6.83
N PHE A 38 -5.12 2.99 6.13
CA PHE A 38 -5.45 1.69 6.69
C PHE A 38 -4.28 0.71 6.58
N LEU A 39 -4.34 -0.37 7.34
CA LEU A 39 -3.30 -1.40 7.41
C LEU A 39 -2.92 -1.93 6.03
N HIS A 40 -1.63 -1.91 5.73
CA HIS A 40 -1.05 -2.40 4.49
C HIS A 40 0.43 -2.76 4.66
N HIS A 41 0.92 -3.64 3.83
CA HIS A 41 2.35 -3.77 3.57
C HIS A 41 2.77 -2.75 2.52
N GLU A 42 3.89 -2.08 2.72
CA GLU A 42 4.36 -1.06 1.78
C GLU A 42 4.57 -1.66 0.39
N MET A 43 3.86 -1.09 -0.58
CA MET A 43 3.93 -1.44 -2.00
C MET A 43 3.55 -2.90 -2.36
N ALA A 44 2.87 -3.63 -1.47
CA ALA A 44 2.45 -5.01 -1.74
C ALA A 44 1.38 -5.14 -2.86
N GLN A 45 0.85 -4.02 -3.35
CA GLN A 45 0.00 -3.97 -4.55
C GLN A 45 0.80 -3.88 -5.86
N THR A 46 2.09 -4.04 -5.81
CA THR A 46 2.98 -3.97 -6.98
C THR A 46 3.94 -5.16 -6.96
N PRO A 47 4.54 -5.53 -8.09
CA PRO A 47 5.47 -6.66 -8.14
C PRO A 47 6.82 -6.39 -7.47
N VAL A 48 7.13 -5.13 -7.13
CA VAL A 48 8.41 -4.71 -6.55
C VAL A 48 8.16 -3.87 -5.31
N TYR A 49 8.70 -4.27 -4.18
CA TYR A 49 8.44 -3.69 -2.87
C TYR A 49 9.69 -3.74 -1.97
N PRO A 50 9.81 -2.83 -0.98
CA PRO A 50 10.92 -2.83 -0.03
C PRO A 50 10.80 -3.96 0.97
N SER A 51 11.93 -4.43 1.49
CA SER A 51 11.98 -5.41 2.58
C SER A 51 11.76 -4.77 3.95
N LYS A 52 12.25 -3.56 4.16
CA LYS A 52 12.17 -2.84 5.44
C LYS A 52 11.87 -1.36 5.23
N LEU A 53 11.32 -0.75 6.26
CA LEU A 53 10.98 0.66 6.34
C LEU A 53 11.57 1.26 7.59
N PHE A 54 12.28 2.38 7.47
CA PHE A 54 12.54 3.27 8.59
C PHE A 54 11.51 4.39 8.60
N PHE A 55 10.92 4.64 9.74
CA PHE A 55 10.17 5.86 10.01
C PHE A 55 10.91 6.71 11.04
N TYR A 56 10.97 8.01 10.80
CA TYR A 56 11.54 9.00 11.72
C TYR A 56 10.52 10.09 11.98
N CYS A 57 10.19 10.35 13.23
CA CYS A 57 9.31 11.42 13.64
C CYS A 57 10.09 12.74 13.77
N GLU A 58 10.08 13.54 12.70
CA GLU A 58 10.67 14.89 12.73
C GLU A 58 9.82 15.87 13.54
N GLN A 59 8.50 15.69 13.52
CA GLN A 59 7.55 16.49 14.29
C GLN A 59 6.30 15.65 14.62
N ALA A 60 6.06 15.44 15.90
CA ALA A 60 4.85 14.77 16.37
C ALA A 60 3.62 15.68 16.21
N ALA A 61 2.44 15.09 15.95
CA ALA A 61 1.18 15.81 15.91
C ALA A 61 0.82 16.39 17.29
N ARG A 62 -0.05 17.42 17.30
CA ARG A 62 -0.61 17.96 18.55
C ARG A 62 -1.48 16.91 19.27
N SER A 63 -2.27 16.16 18.47
CA SER A 63 -3.07 15.02 18.96
C SER A 63 -3.26 14.00 17.85
N GLY A 64 -3.41 12.73 18.20
CA GLY A 64 -3.55 11.64 17.24
C GLY A 64 -2.28 11.33 16.44
N GLY A 65 -2.43 10.85 15.21
CA GLY A 65 -1.33 10.62 14.27
C GLY A 65 -0.44 9.43 14.59
N ALA A 66 -0.86 8.53 15.47
CA ALA A 66 -0.16 7.28 15.73
C ALA A 66 -0.05 6.43 14.45
N THR A 67 0.94 5.57 14.41
CA THR A 67 1.09 4.55 13.39
C THR A 67 0.60 3.22 13.96
N PRO A 68 -0.59 2.72 13.55
CA PRO A 68 -1.01 1.37 13.89
C PRO A 68 -0.08 0.36 13.21
N LEU A 69 0.33 -0.64 13.95
CA LEU A 69 1.10 -1.78 13.49
C LEU A 69 0.33 -3.07 13.74
N CYS A 70 0.32 -3.99 12.78
CA CYS A 70 -0.32 -5.29 12.90
C CYS A 70 0.60 -6.38 12.32
N ARG A 71 0.86 -7.43 13.09
CA ARG A 71 1.59 -8.60 12.61
C ARG A 71 0.72 -9.42 11.67
N SER A 72 1.11 -9.47 10.40
CA SER A 72 0.33 -10.13 9.35
C SER A 72 0.37 -11.66 9.38
N ASP A 73 1.34 -12.26 10.07
CA ASP A 73 1.36 -13.69 10.36
C ASP A 73 0.29 -14.07 11.40
N ILE A 74 0.12 -13.25 12.45
CA ILE A 74 -0.94 -13.45 13.44
C ILE A 74 -2.32 -13.17 12.82
N LEU A 75 -2.43 -12.11 12.02
CA LEU A 75 -3.65 -11.82 11.26
C LEU A 75 -4.06 -13.00 10.38
N LEU A 76 -3.10 -13.60 9.64
CA LEU A 76 -3.37 -14.77 8.82
C LEU A 76 -3.86 -15.98 9.64
N GLN A 77 -3.24 -16.24 10.79
CA GLN A 77 -3.66 -17.33 11.68
C GLN A 77 -5.09 -17.15 12.18
N GLU A 78 -5.47 -15.93 12.56
CA GLU A 78 -6.85 -15.65 13.00
C GLU A 78 -7.84 -15.69 11.84
N LEU A 79 -7.45 -15.21 10.65
CA LEU A 79 -8.26 -15.36 9.44
C LEU A 79 -8.50 -16.82 9.05
N ALA A 80 -7.48 -17.68 9.15
CA ALA A 80 -7.62 -19.09 8.87
C ALA A 80 -8.63 -19.80 9.78
N LYS A 81 -8.80 -19.31 11.02
CA LYS A 81 -9.81 -19.83 11.97
C LYS A 81 -11.21 -19.29 11.68
N GLN A 82 -11.34 -18.02 11.34
CA GLN A 82 -12.62 -17.30 11.27
C GLN A 82 -13.19 -17.15 9.86
N ALA A 83 -12.34 -17.26 8.83
CA ALA A 83 -12.70 -17.16 7.42
C ALA A 83 -11.82 -18.09 6.54
N PRO A 84 -11.82 -19.41 6.80
CA PRO A 84 -10.92 -20.36 6.15
C PRO A 84 -11.09 -20.39 4.63
N GLU A 85 -12.30 -20.24 4.12
CA GLU A 85 -12.57 -20.22 2.67
C GLU A 85 -11.95 -18.99 1.98
N PHE A 86 -11.92 -17.86 2.68
CA PHE A 86 -11.25 -16.65 2.16
C PHE A 86 -9.74 -16.85 2.10
N VAL A 87 -9.14 -17.44 3.14
CA VAL A 87 -7.71 -17.74 3.16
C VAL A 87 -7.35 -18.71 2.03
N ALA A 88 -8.10 -19.79 1.89
CA ALA A 88 -7.91 -20.76 0.80
C ALA A 88 -8.01 -20.09 -0.59
N ALA A 89 -9.00 -19.22 -0.80
CA ALA A 89 -9.12 -18.48 -2.05
C ALA A 89 -7.94 -17.51 -2.29
N CYS A 90 -7.42 -16.88 -1.25
CA CYS A 90 -6.22 -16.03 -1.32
C CYS A 90 -4.97 -16.83 -1.72
N GLU A 91 -4.81 -18.05 -1.17
CA GLU A 91 -3.70 -18.94 -1.49
C GLU A 91 -3.78 -19.47 -2.92
N GLU A 92 -4.95 -19.98 -3.32
CA GLU A 92 -5.17 -20.61 -4.61
C GLU A 92 -5.13 -19.62 -5.77
N LYS A 93 -5.82 -18.48 -5.61
CA LYS A 93 -6.09 -17.55 -6.71
C LYS A 93 -5.13 -16.36 -6.75
N GLY A 94 -4.53 -16.00 -5.62
CA GLY A 94 -3.85 -14.70 -5.49
C GLY A 94 -4.81 -13.53 -5.68
N VAL A 95 -4.26 -12.33 -5.87
CA VAL A 95 -5.05 -11.08 -6.01
C VAL A 95 -4.54 -10.23 -7.16
N ARG A 96 -5.43 -9.40 -7.70
CA ARG A 96 -5.13 -8.36 -8.70
C ARG A 96 -5.61 -7.02 -8.20
N TYR A 97 -4.84 -5.99 -8.51
CA TYR A 97 -5.17 -4.60 -8.21
C TYR A 97 -5.37 -3.83 -9.50
N SER A 98 -6.45 -3.07 -9.58
CA SER A 98 -6.73 -2.18 -10.71
C SER A 98 -6.87 -0.74 -10.22
N ASN A 99 -6.31 0.20 -10.96
CA ASN A 99 -6.40 1.62 -10.66
C ASN A 99 -6.57 2.43 -11.94
N VAL A 100 -7.39 3.49 -11.86
CA VAL A 100 -7.53 4.48 -12.92
C VAL A 100 -6.80 5.74 -12.51
N MET A 101 -5.74 6.05 -13.23
CA MET A 101 -4.93 7.26 -13.04
C MET A 101 -5.38 8.35 -14.03
N PRO A 102 -5.63 9.59 -13.60
CA PRO A 102 -5.93 10.70 -14.50
C PRO A 102 -4.69 11.12 -15.32
N ASP A 103 -4.91 11.97 -16.31
CA ASP A 103 -3.82 12.59 -17.08
C ASP A 103 -3.04 13.62 -16.26
N ILE A 104 -3.73 14.38 -15.41
CA ILE A 104 -3.17 15.42 -14.55
C ILE A 104 -3.46 15.07 -13.09
N ASP A 105 -2.52 15.37 -12.19
CA ASP A 105 -2.69 15.14 -10.76
C ASP A 105 -3.95 15.82 -10.22
N ASP A 106 -4.77 15.06 -9.49
CA ASP A 106 -5.97 15.50 -8.79
C ASP A 106 -5.68 15.55 -7.28
N PRO A 107 -5.35 16.73 -6.73
CA PRO A 107 -4.94 16.87 -5.33
C PRO A 107 -6.08 16.64 -4.33
N GLU A 108 -7.34 16.68 -4.79
CA GLU A 108 -8.51 16.47 -3.94
C GLU A 108 -8.78 14.97 -3.69
N SER A 109 -8.14 14.10 -4.46
CA SER A 109 -8.29 12.65 -4.32
C SER A 109 -7.05 11.98 -3.73
N GLY A 110 -7.24 11.10 -2.75
CA GLY A 110 -6.18 10.22 -2.25
C GLY A 110 -5.66 9.21 -3.29
N GLN A 111 -6.36 9.06 -4.43
CA GLN A 111 -6.00 8.23 -5.59
C GLN A 111 -5.76 9.07 -6.86
N GLY A 112 -5.53 10.36 -6.67
CA GLY A 112 -5.50 11.34 -7.77
C GLY A 112 -4.14 11.51 -8.45
N ARG A 113 -3.12 10.71 -8.14
CA ARG A 113 -1.83 10.80 -8.82
C ARG A 113 -1.94 10.40 -10.28
N SER A 114 -1.52 11.29 -11.19
CA SER A 114 -1.60 11.05 -12.64
C SER A 114 -0.69 9.91 -13.09
N TRP A 115 -0.99 9.33 -14.26
CA TRP A 115 -0.10 8.35 -14.86
C TRP A 115 1.26 8.96 -15.25
N ARG A 116 1.30 10.24 -15.62
CA ARG A 116 2.54 10.94 -15.92
C ARG A 116 3.46 11.00 -14.71
N SER A 117 2.92 11.44 -13.60
CA SER A 117 3.65 11.54 -12.32
C SER A 117 4.04 10.14 -11.81
N THR A 118 3.12 9.17 -11.87
CA THR A 118 3.34 7.80 -11.39
C THR A 118 4.40 7.06 -12.22
N LEU A 119 4.32 7.19 -13.54
CA LEU A 119 5.25 6.51 -14.48
C LEU A 119 6.48 7.37 -14.80
N SER A 120 6.52 8.63 -14.30
CA SER A 120 7.63 9.57 -14.53
C SER A 120 7.93 9.77 -16.02
N THR A 121 6.87 9.95 -16.83
CA THR A 121 6.98 10.19 -18.28
C THR A 121 5.72 10.87 -18.81
N ASP A 122 5.87 11.71 -19.81
CA ASP A 122 4.77 12.33 -20.56
C ASP A 122 4.46 11.59 -21.87
N ASN A 123 5.23 10.55 -22.19
CA ASN A 123 5.11 9.79 -23.43
C ASN A 123 4.38 8.49 -23.20
N LYS A 124 3.26 8.27 -23.92
CA LYS A 124 2.41 7.07 -23.78
C LYS A 124 3.18 5.78 -24.10
N THR A 125 4.02 5.77 -25.14
CA THR A 125 4.82 4.59 -25.50
C THR A 125 5.79 4.23 -24.37
N ALA A 126 6.48 5.22 -23.80
CA ALA A 126 7.38 4.98 -22.67
C ALA A 126 6.62 4.51 -21.43
N ALA A 127 5.40 5.02 -21.20
CA ALA A 127 4.52 4.54 -20.14
C ALA A 127 4.15 3.07 -20.34
N GLU A 128 3.72 2.69 -21.54
CA GLU A 128 3.37 1.31 -21.90
C GLU A 128 4.57 0.36 -21.80
N ASP A 129 5.77 0.80 -22.20
CA ASP A 129 6.99 -0.01 -22.05
C ASP A 129 7.33 -0.28 -20.60
N LYS A 130 7.13 0.71 -19.70
CA LYS A 130 7.30 0.54 -18.27
C LYS A 130 6.27 -0.43 -17.69
N LEU A 131 5.00 -0.28 -18.07
CA LEU A 131 3.92 -1.18 -17.64
C LEU A 131 4.16 -2.61 -18.11
N ARG A 132 4.57 -2.80 -19.35
CA ARG A 132 4.92 -4.11 -19.93
C ARG A 132 6.06 -4.78 -19.16
N LYS A 133 7.12 -4.03 -18.84
CA LYS A 133 8.26 -4.55 -18.05
C LYS A 133 7.87 -4.98 -16.65
N LEU A 134 6.88 -4.30 -16.05
CA LEU A 134 6.34 -4.62 -14.71
C LEU A 134 5.22 -5.68 -14.75
N GLY A 135 4.83 -6.16 -15.93
CA GLY A 135 3.80 -7.19 -16.09
C GLY A 135 2.38 -6.68 -15.90
N TYR A 136 2.13 -5.39 -16.07
CA TYR A 136 0.78 -4.82 -15.99
C TYR A 136 0.03 -4.97 -17.30
N GLU A 137 -1.29 -5.18 -17.20
CA GLU A 137 -2.27 -4.91 -18.25
C GLU A 137 -2.70 -3.45 -18.16
N TRP A 138 -3.02 -2.80 -19.31
CA TRP A 138 -3.47 -1.42 -19.31
C TRP A 138 -4.51 -1.13 -20.39
N LYS A 139 -5.27 -0.07 -20.16
CA LYS A 139 -6.23 0.47 -21.11
C LYS A 139 -6.28 1.98 -21.00
N TRP A 140 -6.04 2.67 -22.11
CA TRP A 140 -6.30 4.10 -22.22
C TRP A 140 -7.81 4.34 -22.23
N LEU A 141 -8.27 5.30 -21.46
CA LEU A 141 -9.65 5.71 -21.31
C LEU A 141 -9.84 7.11 -21.86
N GLU A 142 -11.09 7.60 -21.77
CA GLU A 142 -11.40 8.99 -22.11
C GLU A 142 -10.60 9.98 -21.25
N GLN A 143 -10.45 11.23 -21.77
CA GLN A 143 -9.71 12.29 -21.12
C GLN A 143 -8.25 11.88 -20.80
N ASP A 144 -7.63 11.08 -21.66
CA ASP A 144 -6.27 10.57 -21.49
C ASP A 144 -6.00 9.89 -20.13
N SER A 145 -7.03 9.40 -19.47
CA SER A 145 -6.88 8.61 -18.25
C SER A 145 -6.36 7.20 -18.59
N LEU A 146 -5.65 6.58 -17.65
CA LEU A 146 -5.02 5.28 -17.83
C LEU A 146 -5.50 4.30 -16.73
N ARG A 147 -6.19 3.24 -17.13
CA ARG A 147 -6.42 2.09 -16.25
C ARG A 147 -5.25 1.14 -16.34
N VAL A 148 -4.74 0.73 -15.20
CA VAL A 148 -3.72 -0.33 -15.07
C VAL A 148 -4.25 -1.44 -14.18
N THR A 149 -3.87 -2.69 -14.48
CA THR A 149 -4.19 -3.86 -13.67
C THR A 149 -2.94 -4.71 -13.52
N THR A 150 -2.63 -5.13 -12.31
CA THR A 150 -1.45 -5.97 -12.05
C THR A 150 -1.58 -7.35 -12.70
N ALA A 151 -0.47 -8.03 -12.91
CA ALA A 151 -0.49 -9.49 -12.94
C ALA A 151 -1.08 -10.04 -11.64
N VAL A 152 -1.34 -11.34 -11.59
CA VAL A 152 -1.73 -11.99 -10.33
C VAL A 152 -0.57 -11.90 -9.36
N LEU A 153 -0.82 -11.33 -8.18
CA LEU A 153 0.13 -11.22 -7.09
C LEU A 153 -0.26 -12.17 -5.96
N PRO A 154 0.69 -12.78 -5.23
CA PRO A 154 0.36 -13.59 -4.06
C PRO A 154 -0.27 -12.70 -2.99
N ALA A 155 -1.40 -13.13 -2.41
CA ALA A 155 -2.02 -12.47 -1.26
C ALA A 155 -1.41 -12.94 0.06
N ILE A 156 -0.85 -14.15 0.06
CA ILE A 156 -0.15 -14.79 1.16
C ILE A 156 1.26 -15.10 0.67
N LYS A 157 2.25 -14.80 1.48
CA LYS A 157 3.67 -14.99 1.15
C LYS A 157 4.35 -15.80 2.25
N GLU A 158 5.29 -16.65 1.88
CA GLU A 158 6.20 -17.28 2.81
C GLU A 158 7.46 -16.40 2.97
N THR A 159 7.85 -16.14 4.21
CA THR A 159 9.10 -15.44 4.54
C THR A 159 10.28 -16.42 4.50
N GLU A 160 11.52 -15.90 4.48
CA GLU A 160 12.74 -16.73 4.48
C GLU A 160 12.81 -17.73 5.64
N ASN A 161 12.12 -17.45 6.75
CA ASN A 161 12.05 -18.31 7.93
C ASN A 161 10.88 -19.33 7.87
N GLY A 162 10.26 -19.54 6.71
CA GLY A 162 9.15 -20.47 6.52
C GLY A 162 7.82 -20.01 7.13
N ARG A 163 7.70 -18.71 7.50
CA ARG A 163 6.49 -18.15 8.10
C ARG A 163 5.57 -17.61 7.03
N GLN A 164 4.31 -18.05 7.03
CA GLN A 164 3.30 -17.48 6.15
C GLN A 164 2.74 -16.17 6.71
N VAL A 165 2.55 -15.18 5.85
CA VAL A 165 2.08 -13.83 6.17
C VAL A 165 1.00 -13.38 5.18
N PHE A 166 0.00 -12.64 5.66
CA PHE A 166 -1.02 -12.00 4.84
C PHE A 166 -0.43 -10.76 4.17
N PHE A 167 0.40 -10.97 3.13
CA PHE A 167 1.22 -9.94 2.48
C PHE A 167 0.50 -9.29 1.30
N ASN A 168 -0.27 -8.25 1.57
CA ASN A 168 -1.08 -7.57 0.55
C ASN A 168 -1.50 -6.17 1.01
N GLN A 169 -2.31 -5.50 0.19
CA GLN A 169 -2.96 -4.23 0.51
C GLN A 169 -4.50 -4.31 0.50
N LEU A 170 -5.09 -5.48 0.64
CA LEU A 170 -6.54 -5.67 0.53
C LEU A 170 -7.33 -4.80 1.51
N ILE A 171 -6.91 -4.73 2.79
CA ILE A 171 -7.57 -3.91 3.82
C ILE A 171 -7.53 -2.42 3.43
N ALA A 172 -6.36 -1.93 3.03
CA ALA A 172 -6.20 -0.53 2.63
C ALA A 172 -6.97 -0.20 1.36
N ALA A 173 -6.95 -1.09 0.38
CA ALA A 173 -7.65 -0.91 -0.89
C ALA A 173 -9.17 -0.92 -0.69
N PHE A 174 -9.70 -1.87 0.05
CA PHE A 174 -11.14 -2.00 0.30
C PHE A 174 -11.70 -0.79 1.08
N ARG A 175 -10.96 -0.29 2.07
CA ARG A 175 -11.40 0.84 2.91
C ARG A 175 -11.12 2.20 2.29
N GLY A 176 -10.04 2.37 1.54
CA GLY A 176 -9.48 3.68 1.20
C GLY A 176 -9.34 4.00 -0.28
N TRP A 177 -9.34 3.00 -1.19
CA TRP A 177 -9.17 3.29 -2.62
C TRP A 177 -10.51 3.60 -3.29
N LYS A 178 -11.07 4.75 -2.94
CA LYS A 178 -12.39 5.20 -3.42
C LYS A 178 -12.29 6.64 -3.88
N ASP A 179 -12.61 6.87 -5.14
CA ASP A 179 -12.85 8.19 -5.71
C ASP A 179 -13.84 8.07 -6.89
N ALA A 180 -14.07 9.16 -7.63
CA ALA A 180 -14.97 9.15 -8.77
C ALA A 180 -14.56 8.16 -9.89
N ARG A 181 -13.28 7.76 -9.94
CA ARG A 181 -12.70 6.87 -10.95
C ARG A 181 -12.58 5.43 -10.47
N ASN A 182 -12.45 5.24 -9.15
CA ASN A 182 -12.11 3.96 -8.52
C ASN A 182 -13.15 3.58 -7.47
N ALA A 183 -13.60 2.33 -7.51
CA ALA A 183 -14.47 1.73 -6.51
C ALA A 183 -13.82 0.44 -6.02
N ALA A 184 -13.94 0.14 -4.71
CA ALA A 184 -13.23 -0.98 -4.09
C ALA A 184 -13.50 -2.31 -4.82
N GLU A 185 -14.74 -2.59 -5.18
CA GLU A 185 -15.17 -3.80 -5.89
C GLU A 185 -14.59 -3.94 -7.32
N LYS A 186 -14.04 -2.85 -7.87
CA LYS A 186 -13.37 -2.83 -9.17
C LYS A 186 -11.85 -2.73 -9.03
N SER A 187 -11.40 -2.26 -7.88
CA SER A 187 -9.97 -2.02 -7.61
C SER A 187 -9.25 -3.26 -7.09
N ILE A 188 -9.96 -4.21 -6.48
CA ILE A 188 -9.40 -5.47 -5.97
C ILE A 188 -10.26 -6.66 -6.41
N ARG A 189 -9.60 -7.71 -6.89
CA ARG A 189 -10.22 -8.98 -7.26
C ARG A 189 -9.27 -10.14 -6.96
N PHE A 190 -9.79 -11.34 -6.93
CA PHE A 190 -8.95 -12.52 -7.02
C PHE A 190 -8.25 -12.61 -8.37
N GLY A 191 -7.21 -13.44 -8.48
CA GLY A 191 -6.43 -13.61 -9.69
C GLY A 191 -7.21 -14.17 -10.88
N ASP A 192 -8.33 -14.86 -10.63
CA ASP A 192 -9.29 -15.35 -11.62
C ASP A 192 -10.37 -14.32 -11.99
N ASP A 193 -10.20 -13.06 -11.58
CA ASP A 193 -11.15 -11.95 -11.73
C ASP A 193 -12.48 -12.13 -10.96
N SER A 194 -12.63 -13.16 -10.13
CA SER A 194 -13.79 -13.28 -9.24
C SER A 194 -13.76 -12.21 -8.14
N ALA A 195 -14.96 -11.81 -7.68
CA ALA A 195 -15.10 -10.79 -6.63
C ALA A 195 -14.64 -11.34 -5.27
N ILE A 196 -14.01 -10.48 -4.47
CA ILE A 196 -13.73 -10.76 -3.07
C ILE A 196 -14.98 -10.41 -2.25
N SER A 197 -15.41 -11.32 -1.38
CA SER A 197 -16.58 -11.14 -0.54
C SER A 197 -16.43 -9.94 0.40
N GLU A 198 -17.45 -9.08 0.46
CA GLU A 198 -17.50 -7.97 1.42
C GLU A 198 -17.48 -8.47 2.88
N GLU A 199 -18.13 -9.60 3.16
CA GLU A 199 -18.13 -10.21 4.48
C GLU A 199 -16.73 -10.68 4.88
N ALA A 200 -15.99 -11.33 3.96
CA ALA A 200 -14.62 -11.74 4.20
C ALA A 200 -13.70 -10.54 4.43
N MET A 201 -13.88 -9.47 3.65
CA MET A 201 -13.12 -8.23 3.86
C MET A 201 -13.46 -7.53 5.17
N ALA A 202 -14.73 -7.49 5.55
CA ALA A 202 -15.17 -6.96 6.86
C ALA A 202 -14.53 -7.73 8.01
N LYS A 203 -14.45 -9.07 7.89
CA LYS A 203 -13.78 -9.93 8.87
C LYS A 203 -12.27 -9.64 8.95
N ALA A 204 -11.59 -9.52 7.80
CA ALA A 204 -10.16 -9.20 7.76
C ALA A 204 -9.86 -7.83 8.38
N ILE A 205 -10.72 -6.85 8.15
CA ILE A 205 -10.64 -5.52 8.75
C ILE A 205 -10.83 -5.59 10.26
N GLN A 206 -11.88 -6.26 10.73
CA GLN A 206 -12.18 -6.41 12.15
C GLN A 206 -10.99 -7.03 12.90
N ILE A 207 -10.50 -8.17 12.43
CA ILE A 207 -9.36 -8.87 13.06
C ILE A 207 -8.10 -8.00 13.02
N GLY A 208 -7.83 -7.35 11.88
CA GLY A 208 -6.68 -6.46 11.74
C GLY A 208 -6.73 -5.27 12.70
N ASP A 209 -7.91 -4.66 12.88
CA ASP A 209 -8.10 -3.56 13.82
C ASP A 209 -7.93 -4.03 15.29
N GLU A 210 -8.44 -5.22 15.66
CA GLU A 210 -8.31 -5.83 16.99
C GLU A 210 -6.87 -6.21 17.35
N LEU A 211 -6.09 -6.69 16.38
CA LEU A 211 -4.69 -7.08 16.57
C LEU A 211 -3.70 -5.91 16.49
N SER A 212 -4.17 -4.74 16.07
CA SER A 212 -3.32 -3.56 15.93
C SER A 212 -2.95 -2.96 17.27
N PHE A 213 -1.71 -2.47 17.36
CA PHE A 213 -1.29 -1.56 18.40
C PHE A 213 -0.72 -0.28 17.80
N ASP A 214 -0.93 0.84 18.48
CA ASP A 214 -0.51 2.15 18.00
C ASP A 214 0.89 2.51 18.51
N VAL A 215 1.77 3.00 17.63
CA VAL A 215 3.00 3.69 18.00
C VAL A 215 2.68 5.16 18.24
N PRO A 216 2.71 5.65 19.50
CA PRO A 216 2.45 7.05 19.82
C PRO A 216 3.73 7.85 19.60
N TRP A 217 3.82 8.56 18.48
CA TRP A 217 5.03 9.29 18.10
C TRP A 217 5.41 10.40 19.05
N GLN A 218 6.69 10.43 19.40
CA GLN A 218 7.37 11.59 19.95
C GLN A 218 8.40 12.11 18.95
N THR A 219 8.62 13.42 18.94
CA THR A 219 9.65 14.03 18.08
C THR A 219 11.01 13.42 18.41
N GLY A 220 11.70 12.91 17.40
CA GLY A 220 12.98 12.19 17.53
C GLY A 220 12.88 10.67 17.48
N ASP A 221 11.68 10.08 17.59
CA ASP A 221 11.49 8.64 17.51
C ASP A 221 11.89 8.08 16.15
N VAL A 222 12.50 6.89 16.19
CA VAL A 222 12.82 6.06 15.01
C VAL A 222 12.20 4.69 15.18
N VAL A 223 11.49 4.23 14.15
CA VAL A 223 10.92 2.88 14.10
C VAL A 223 11.42 2.18 12.85
N LEU A 224 11.94 0.96 13.01
CA LEU A 224 12.24 0.03 11.92
C LEU A 224 11.12 -1.00 11.82
N VAL A 225 10.52 -1.12 10.64
CA VAL A 225 9.47 -2.08 10.33
C VAL A 225 9.99 -3.11 9.35
N ASP A 226 9.84 -4.39 9.66
CA ASP A 226 9.97 -5.48 8.72
C ASP A 226 8.72 -5.51 7.84
N ASN A 227 8.86 -5.11 6.57
CA ASN A 227 7.73 -4.99 5.66
C ASN A 227 7.14 -6.35 5.24
N PHE A 228 7.86 -7.45 5.42
CA PHE A 228 7.32 -8.77 5.14
C PHE A 228 6.43 -9.30 6.27
N LEU A 229 6.62 -8.80 7.48
CA LEU A 229 5.94 -9.31 8.67
C LEU A 229 4.87 -8.37 9.22
N VAL A 230 5.03 -7.06 9.05
CA VAL A 230 4.23 -6.06 9.77
C VAL A 230 3.54 -5.11 8.81
N MET A 231 2.21 -5.11 8.85
CA MET A 231 1.37 -4.07 8.26
C MET A 231 1.44 -2.80 9.09
N HIS A 232 1.31 -1.66 8.44
CA HIS A 232 1.25 -0.36 9.09
C HIS A 232 0.18 0.54 8.48
N GLY A 233 -0.10 1.63 9.18
CA GLY A 233 -1.06 2.64 8.74
C GLY A 233 -0.81 4.00 9.37
N ARG A 234 -1.82 4.88 9.35
CA ARG A 234 -1.77 6.18 10.01
C ARG A 234 -3.16 6.53 10.57
N ARG A 235 -3.22 6.85 11.84
CA ARG A 235 -4.44 7.41 12.46
C ARG A 235 -4.60 8.88 12.05
N PRO A 236 -5.82 9.42 12.02
CA PRO A 236 -6.06 10.86 11.87
C PRO A 236 -5.32 11.66 12.94
N PHE A 237 -5.05 12.93 12.66
CA PHE A 237 -4.32 13.78 13.59
C PHE A 237 -4.75 15.25 13.46
N GLU A 238 -4.35 16.02 14.46
CA GLU A 238 -4.51 17.47 14.47
C GLU A 238 -3.16 18.18 14.56
N GLY A 239 -3.11 19.37 13.96
CA GLY A 239 -1.91 20.18 13.91
C GLY A 239 -0.93 19.74 12.83
N GLN A 240 0.31 20.13 12.99
CA GLN A 240 1.39 19.71 12.08
C GLN A 240 1.94 18.37 12.52
N ARG A 241 2.17 17.48 11.55
CA ARG A 241 2.83 16.20 11.76
C ARG A 241 3.81 15.96 10.62
N ARG A 242 5.02 15.56 10.94
CA ARG A 242 6.02 15.21 9.95
C ARG A 242 6.76 13.94 10.36
N VAL A 243 6.43 12.87 9.65
CA VAL A 243 7.13 11.61 9.73
C VAL A 243 7.80 11.38 8.39
N LEU A 244 9.08 11.08 8.42
CA LEU A 244 9.88 10.75 7.26
C LEU A 244 9.98 9.24 7.12
N ALA A 245 10.16 8.76 5.89
CA ALA A 245 10.33 7.35 5.56
C ALA A 245 11.60 7.13 4.74
N SER A 246 12.23 5.98 4.95
CA SER A 246 13.31 5.48 4.11
C SER A 246 13.05 4.00 3.84
N LEU A 247 13.20 3.59 2.58
CA LEU A 247 12.90 2.25 2.10
C LEU A 247 14.20 1.49 1.85
N ILE A 248 14.17 0.20 2.18
CA ILE A 248 15.32 -0.69 2.06
C ILE A 248 14.96 -1.83 1.10
N ALA A 249 15.83 -2.05 0.11
CA ALA A 249 15.83 -3.25 -0.71
C ALA A 249 16.48 -4.42 0.04
N ASP A 250 16.22 -5.63 -0.41
CA ASP A 250 16.99 -6.82 -0.02
C ASP A 250 18.36 -6.84 -0.67
#